data_ecd56068dfaffd605d59a33c072b6800
#
_entry.id   ecd56068dfaffd605d59a33c072b6800
#
_cell.length_a   1.000
_cell.length_b   1.000
_cell.length_c   1.000
_cell.angle_alpha   90.00
_cell.angle_beta   90.00
_cell.angle_gamma   90.00
#
_symmetry.space_group_name_H-M   'P 1'
#
loop_
_entity.id
_entity.type
_entity.pdbx_description
1 polymer ?
#
loop_
_entity_poly.entity_id
_entity_poly.type
_entity_poly.pdbx_seq_one_letter_code
_entity_poly.pdbx_strand_id
1 'polypeptide(L)'
;MTMNSVGDTLRIVFDFPNDKLEKKYQDLYWLNLRSEEMIIALPDHVQFLQTSLEAQKMTVEGLARDSLSLMVQDYATINDCNFRALTVQNGAWLFNTGKADNLHLHLNGIRSWNVNASSFHVDTEYLYAHGDQRCTLENGECRQVVWMPQSKDASLDIKLKEAATVVVK
;
A
#
# COMPACT_ATOMS: atom_id res chain seq x y z
N MET A 1 -9.91 -21.55 7.48
CA MET A 1 -10.06 -20.54 6.43
C MET A 1 -11.47 -20.65 5.86
N THR A 2 -12.21 -19.55 5.89
CA THR A 2 -13.57 -19.48 5.35
C THR A 2 -13.60 -18.49 4.19
N MET A 3 -14.21 -18.88 3.07
CA MET A 3 -14.43 -18.01 1.91
C MET A 3 -15.91 -17.75 1.76
N ASN A 4 -16.31 -16.49 1.75
CA ASN A 4 -17.70 -16.08 1.55
C ASN A 4 -17.77 -15.02 0.44
N SER A 5 -18.74 -15.16 -0.46
CA SER A 5 -19.04 -14.14 -1.46
C SER A 5 -20.30 -13.38 -1.05
N VAL A 6 -20.23 -12.04 -1.03
CA VAL A 6 -21.37 -11.17 -0.76
C VAL A 6 -21.41 -10.13 -1.88
N GLY A 7 -22.39 -10.28 -2.77
CA GLY A 7 -22.45 -9.48 -4.01
C GLY A 7 -21.25 -9.75 -4.91
N ASP A 8 -20.51 -8.69 -5.25
CA ASP A 8 -19.29 -8.70 -6.05
C ASP A 8 -17.99 -8.78 -5.22
N THR A 9 -18.13 -8.96 -3.89
CA THR A 9 -17.00 -8.99 -2.95
C THR A 9 -16.71 -10.41 -2.51
N LEU A 10 -15.48 -10.88 -2.71
CA LEU A 10 -14.95 -12.10 -2.10
C LEU A 10 -14.28 -11.74 -0.76
N ARG A 11 -14.81 -12.32 0.34
CA ARG A 11 -14.23 -12.20 1.67
C ARG A 11 -13.54 -13.50 2.07
N ILE A 12 -12.26 -13.42 2.37
CA ILE A 12 -11.45 -14.53 2.88
C ILE A 12 -11.17 -14.23 4.35
N VAL A 13 -11.60 -15.15 5.23
CA VAL A 13 -11.38 -15.03 6.68
C VAL A 13 -10.51 -16.18 7.13
N PHE A 14 -9.44 -15.88 7.83
CA PHE A 14 -8.61 -16.86 8.53
C PHE A 14 -9.12 -16.97 9.95
N ASP A 15 -9.86 -18.04 10.24
CA ASP A 15 -10.18 -18.42 11.62
C ASP A 15 -9.01 -19.26 12.13
N PHE A 16 -8.27 -18.77 13.09
CA PHE A 16 -7.34 -19.58 13.86
C PHE A 16 -8.17 -20.50 14.77
N PRO A 17 -8.17 -21.82 14.54
CA PRO A 17 -9.15 -22.71 15.17
C PRO A 17 -8.98 -22.93 16.67
N ASN A 18 -8.18 -22.10 17.38
CA ASN A 18 -7.88 -22.41 18.76
C ASN A 18 -7.55 -21.20 19.63
N ASP A 19 -8.58 -20.53 20.16
CA ASP A 19 -8.46 -19.59 21.29
C ASP A 19 -7.64 -20.15 22.46
N LYS A 20 -7.57 -21.49 22.60
CA LYS A 20 -6.79 -22.17 23.62
C LYS A 20 -5.30 -22.22 23.30
N LEU A 21 -4.93 -22.34 22.03
CA LEU A 21 -3.53 -22.28 21.59
C LEU A 21 -3.02 -20.84 21.65
N GLU A 22 -3.82 -19.89 21.23
CA GLU A 22 -3.48 -18.47 21.29
C GLU A 22 -3.24 -18.03 22.75
N LYS A 23 -4.13 -18.35 23.67
CA LYS A 23 -3.93 -18.09 25.12
C LYS A 23 -2.73 -18.82 25.70
N LYS A 24 -2.44 -20.05 25.25
CA LYS A 24 -1.31 -20.83 25.74
C LYS A 24 0.04 -20.30 25.28
N TYR A 25 0.09 -19.67 24.09
CA TYR A 25 1.32 -19.23 23.44
C TYR A 25 1.45 -17.72 23.31
N GLN A 26 0.50 -16.94 23.82
CA GLN A 26 0.54 -15.47 23.74
C GLN A 26 1.80 -14.86 24.37
N ASP A 27 2.41 -15.54 25.34
CA ASP A 27 3.65 -15.12 26.00
C ASP A 27 4.92 -15.60 25.27
N LEU A 28 4.76 -16.39 24.22
CA LEU A 28 5.86 -16.94 23.44
C LEU A 28 6.06 -16.12 22.14
N TYR A 29 6.22 -14.80 22.26
CA TYR A 29 6.45 -13.88 21.13
C TYR A 29 7.69 -14.23 20.27
N TRP A 30 8.57 -15.12 20.75
CA TRP A 30 9.70 -15.66 20.00
C TRP A 30 9.31 -16.88 19.13
N LEU A 31 8.14 -17.48 19.36
CA LEU A 31 7.65 -18.59 18.55
C LEU A 31 7.11 -18.01 17.22
N ASN A 32 8.00 -17.83 16.28
CA ASN A 32 7.63 -17.52 14.92
C ASN A 32 6.91 -18.75 14.34
N LEU A 33 5.60 -18.83 14.56
CA LEU A 33 4.76 -19.76 13.81
C LEU A 33 4.97 -19.36 12.36
N ARG A 34 5.62 -20.23 11.58
CA ARG A 34 5.82 -20.01 10.14
C ARG A 34 4.47 -19.60 9.57
N SER A 35 4.35 -18.34 9.18
CA SER A 35 3.18 -17.90 8.45
C SER A 35 3.12 -18.74 7.18
N GLU A 36 2.08 -19.55 7.04
CA GLU A 36 1.84 -20.21 5.78
C GLU A 36 1.66 -19.13 4.72
N GLU A 37 2.43 -19.23 3.65
CA GLU A 37 2.31 -18.32 2.53
C GLU A 37 0.98 -18.61 1.83
N MET A 38 0.14 -17.59 1.72
CA MET A 38 -1.07 -17.68 0.92
C MET A 38 -0.87 -16.95 -0.40
N ILE A 39 -1.06 -17.68 -1.49
CA ILE A 39 -1.03 -17.11 -2.84
C ILE A 39 -2.45 -16.91 -3.32
N ILE A 40 -2.80 -15.66 -3.67
CA ILE A 40 -4.09 -15.31 -4.26
C ILE A 40 -3.83 -14.83 -5.69
N ALA A 41 -4.34 -15.59 -6.67
CA ALA A 41 -4.40 -15.11 -8.04
C ALA A 41 -5.52 -14.08 -8.15
N LEU A 42 -5.17 -12.83 -8.50
CA LEU A 42 -6.13 -11.74 -8.58
C LEU A 42 -6.72 -11.64 -10.00
N PRO A 43 -8.01 -11.91 -10.19
CA PRO A 43 -8.67 -11.79 -11.50
C PRO A 43 -8.62 -10.35 -12.04
N ASP A 44 -8.65 -10.22 -13.38
CA ASP A 44 -8.48 -8.92 -14.07
C ASP A 44 -9.53 -7.85 -13.72
N HIS A 45 -10.73 -8.27 -13.39
CA HIS A 45 -11.81 -7.36 -13.04
C HIS A 45 -11.78 -6.84 -11.59
N VAL A 46 -10.88 -7.37 -10.74
CA VAL A 46 -10.76 -6.90 -9.36
C VAL A 46 -10.05 -5.57 -9.35
N GLN A 47 -10.73 -4.55 -8.81
CA GLN A 47 -10.23 -3.17 -8.73
C GLN A 47 -9.83 -2.75 -7.31
N PHE A 48 -10.21 -3.52 -6.30
CA PHE A 48 -9.92 -3.22 -4.90
C PHE A 48 -9.53 -4.47 -4.13
N LEU A 49 -8.44 -4.38 -3.38
CA LEU A 49 -8.01 -5.42 -2.45
C LEU A 49 -7.71 -4.79 -1.09
N GLN A 50 -8.33 -5.34 -0.05
CA GLN A 50 -8.08 -4.92 1.33
C GLN A 50 -7.62 -6.12 2.15
N THR A 51 -6.59 -5.93 2.97
CA THR A 51 -6.18 -6.88 4.00
C THR A 51 -6.32 -6.24 5.37
N SER A 52 -6.83 -7.00 6.32
CA SER A 52 -6.91 -6.62 7.74
C SER A 52 -6.01 -7.46 8.63
N LEU A 53 -5.08 -8.20 8.04
CA LEU A 53 -4.14 -9.04 8.78
C LEU A 53 -3.05 -8.16 9.37
N GLU A 54 -2.93 -8.15 10.69
CA GLU A 54 -1.86 -7.48 11.41
C GLU A 54 -0.56 -8.30 11.35
N ALA A 55 0.57 -7.62 11.40
CA ALA A 55 1.91 -8.21 11.42
C ALA A 55 2.22 -9.13 10.22
N GLN A 56 1.51 -8.98 9.10
CA GLN A 56 1.73 -9.76 7.90
C GLN A 56 2.27 -8.89 6.76
N LYS A 57 3.29 -9.43 6.10
CA LYS A 57 3.85 -8.81 4.89
C LYS A 57 3.04 -9.27 3.68
N MET A 58 2.45 -8.33 2.96
CA MET A 58 1.83 -8.58 1.66
C MET A 58 2.85 -8.34 0.54
N THR A 59 2.92 -9.24 -0.41
CA THR A 59 3.62 -9.02 -1.68
C THR A 59 2.60 -9.03 -2.82
N VAL A 60 2.62 -8.00 -3.65
CA VAL A 60 1.84 -7.91 -4.89
C VAL A 60 2.82 -8.04 -6.03
N GLU A 61 2.62 -9.03 -6.91
CA GLU A 61 3.61 -9.38 -7.93
C GLU A 61 2.95 -9.69 -9.28
N GLY A 62 3.61 -9.26 -10.36
CA GLY A 62 3.28 -9.65 -11.73
C GLY A 62 1.96 -9.08 -12.26
N LEU A 63 1.41 -8.02 -11.66
CA LEU A 63 0.15 -7.45 -12.11
C LEU A 63 0.36 -6.36 -13.15
N ALA A 64 -0.42 -6.43 -14.24
CA ALA A 64 -0.56 -5.36 -15.21
C ALA A 64 -2.04 -4.93 -15.25
N ARG A 65 -2.34 -3.69 -14.81
CA ARG A 65 -3.71 -3.20 -14.63
C ARG A 65 -3.84 -1.73 -15.03
N ASP A 66 -5.00 -1.36 -15.58
CA ASP A 66 -5.34 0.03 -15.75
C ASP A 66 -5.50 0.74 -14.41
N SER A 67 -6.19 0.11 -13.46
CA SER A 67 -6.34 0.66 -12.12
C SER A 67 -6.42 -0.43 -11.08
N LEU A 68 -5.85 -0.17 -9.90
CA LEU A 68 -5.97 -1.01 -8.72
C LEU A 68 -5.91 -0.14 -7.47
N SER A 69 -6.77 -0.43 -6.50
CA SER A 69 -6.74 0.18 -5.18
C SER A 69 -6.38 -0.88 -4.13
N LEU A 70 -5.38 -0.58 -3.32
CA LEU A 70 -4.86 -1.48 -2.29
C LEU A 70 -4.93 -0.81 -0.91
N MET A 71 -5.41 -1.55 0.08
CA MET A 71 -5.41 -1.13 1.47
C MET A 71 -4.80 -2.23 2.33
N VAL A 72 -3.75 -1.91 3.08
CA VAL A 72 -3.08 -2.87 3.97
C VAL A 72 -2.97 -2.32 5.38
N GLN A 73 -2.96 -3.18 6.37
CA GLN A 73 -2.80 -2.72 7.76
C GLN A 73 -1.33 -2.56 8.13
N ASP A 74 -0.45 -3.40 7.62
CA ASP A 74 0.94 -3.41 8.08
C ASP A 74 1.95 -3.08 6.98
N TYR A 75 2.38 -4.02 6.20
CA TYR A 75 3.48 -3.83 5.26
C TYR A 75 3.18 -4.46 3.89
N ALA A 76 3.45 -3.73 2.81
CA ALA A 76 3.30 -4.24 1.45
C ALA A 76 4.50 -3.92 0.56
N THR A 77 4.82 -4.87 -0.32
CA THR A 77 5.82 -4.71 -1.38
C THR A 77 5.17 -4.91 -2.74
N ILE A 78 5.47 -4.06 -3.69
CA ILE A 78 5.02 -4.12 -5.09
C ILE A 78 6.21 -4.55 -5.95
N ASN A 79 6.08 -5.69 -6.64
CA ASN A 79 7.10 -6.27 -7.51
C ASN A 79 6.55 -6.57 -8.90
N ASP A 80 7.32 -6.26 -9.93
CA ASP A 80 7.02 -6.57 -11.34
C ASP A 80 5.61 -6.16 -11.78
N CYS A 81 5.12 -5.04 -11.24
CA CYS A 81 3.77 -4.56 -11.51
C CYS A 81 3.78 -3.35 -12.44
N ASN A 82 2.76 -3.28 -13.29
CA ASN A 82 2.56 -2.17 -14.22
C ASN A 82 1.15 -1.63 -14.08
N PHE A 83 1.02 -0.38 -13.62
CA PHE A 83 -0.26 0.28 -13.43
C PHE A 83 -0.33 1.59 -14.20
N ARG A 84 -1.49 1.89 -14.80
CA ARG A 84 -1.79 3.25 -15.22
C ARG A 84 -2.18 4.11 -14.01
N ALA A 85 -2.95 3.56 -13.07
CA ALA A 85 -3.27 4.21 -11.80
C ALA A 85 -3.23 3.20 -10.65
N LEU A 86 -2.40 3.48 -9.65
CA LEU A 86 -2.33 2.70 -8.41
C LEU A 86 -2.72 3.59 -7.24
N THR A 87 -3.72 3.19 -6.47
CA THR A 87 -4.11 3.86 -5.23
C THR A 87 -3.72 3.01 -4.04
N VAL A 88 -3.03 3.58 -3.07
CA VAL A 88 -2.64 2.88 -1.85
C VAL A 88 -3.08 3.63 -0.61
N GLN A 89 -3.49 2.86 0.41
CA GLN A 89 -4.01 3.37 1.67
C GLN A 89 -3.47 2.56 2.84
N ASN A 90 -3.26 3.23 3.96
CA ASN A 90 -2.76 2.67 5.21
C ASN A 90 -1.40 1.97 5.08
N GLY A 91 -0.88 1.44 6.18
CA GLY A 91 0.33 0.62 6.23
C GLY A 91 1.62 1.30 5.82
N ALA A 92 2.62 0.48 5.49
CA ALA A 92 3.91 0.90 4.96
C ALA A 92 4.16 0.22 3.60
N TRP A 93 4.69 0.99 2.64
CA TRP A 93 4.77 0.57 1.24
C TRP A 93 6.19 0.60 0.71
N LEU A 94 6.57 -0.45 -0.01
CA LEU A 94 7.78 -0.50 -0.82
C LEU A 94 7.41 -0.76 -2.29
N PHE A 95 7.63 0.21 -3.15
CA PHE A 95 7.53 0.08 -4.60
C PHE A 95 8.89 -0.32 -5.14
N ASN A 96 9.08 -1.60 -5.39
CA ASN A 96 10.41 -2.18 -5.64
C ASN A 96 10.73 -2.33 -7.13
N THR A 97 9.87 -3.00 -7.90
CA THR A 97 10.08 -3.16 -9.36
C THR A 97 8.79 -2.96 -10.14
N GLY A 98 8.88 -2.29 -11.30
CA GLY A 98 7.73 -2.03 -12.17
C GLY A 98 7.47 -0.55 -12.46
N LYS A 99 6.19 -0.19 -12.60
CA LYS A 99 5.80 1.21 -12.82
C LYS A 99 4.38 1.52 -12.36
N ALA A 100 4.13 2.80 -12.06
CA ALA A 100 2.80 3.39 -11.96
C ALA A 100 2.82 4.77 -12.66
N ASP A 101 2.02 4.94 -13.73
CA ASP A 101 1.95 6.24 -14.36
C ASP A 101 1.38 7.29 -13.38
N ASN A 102 0.36 6.90 -12.60
CA ASN A 102 -0.22 7.71 -11.51
C ASN A 102 -0.23 6.91 -10.21
N LEU A 103 0.51 7.39 -9.21
CA LEU A 103 0.53 6.81 -7.86
C LEU A 103 -0.24 7.71 -6.91
N HIS A 104 -1.35 7.22 -6.38
CA HIS A 104 -2.22 7.91 -5.44
C HIS A 104 -1.98 7.44 -4.01
N LEU A 105 -1.45 8.32 -3.17
CA LEU A 105 -1.09 8.05 -1.78
C LEU A 105 -2.07 8.76 -0.84
N HIS A 106 -2.99 8.00 -0.22
CA HIS A 106 -3.85 8.52 0.84
C HIS A 106 -3.10 8.49 2.16
N LEU A 107 -2.49 9.61 2.53
CA LEU A 107 -1.55 9.72 3.64
C LEU A 107 -2.19 9.45 5.01
N ASN A 108 -3.52 9.51 5.12
CA ASN A 108 -4.21 9.11 6.34
C ASN A 108 -4.09 7.60 6.55
N GLY A 109 -3.24 7.21 7.51
CA GLY A 109 -2.93 5.81 7.81
C GLY A 109 -1.71 5.23 7.08
N ILE A 110 -1.15 5.89 6.07
CA ILE A 110 0.17 5.53 5.55
C ILE A 110 1.24 5.93 6.56
N ARG A 111 2.01 4.94 7.03
CA ARG A 111 3.11 5.15 7.98
C ARG A 111 4.40 5.58 7.27
N SER A 112 4.65 5.02 6.11
CA SER A 112 5.80 5.33 5.25
C SER A 112 5.60 4.76 3.86
N TRP A 113 6.29 5.33 2.89
CA TRP A 113 6.45 4.71 1.58
C TRP A 113 7.86 4.96 1.04
N ASN A 114 8.31 4.06 0.21
CA ASN A 114 9.59 4.16 -0.47
C ASN A 114 9.43 3.68 -1.91
N VAL A 115 9.94 4.46 -2.86
CA VAL A 115 10.01 4.12 -4.27
C VAL A 115 11.48 3.80 -4.58
N ASN A 116 11.74 2.60 -5.09
CA ASN A 116 13.07 2.23 -5.57
C ASN A 116 13.26 2.80 -6.99
N ALA A 117 13.75 4.02 -7.11
CA ALA A 117 13.89 4.74 -8.37
C ALA A 117 14.73 4.02 -9.43
N SER A 118 15.62 3.13 -8.98
CA SER A 118 16.42 2.36 -9.92
C SER A 118 15.62 1.32 -10.71
N SER A 119 14.43 0.93 -10.20
CA SER A 119 13.68 -0.21 -10.71
C SER A 119 12.15 -0.03 -10.70
N PHE A 120 11.63 0.99 -10.04
CA PHE A 120 10.21 1.34 -10.07
C PHE A 120 10.04 2.78 -10.55
N HIS A 121 9.32 2.94 -11.66
CA HIS A 121 9.10 4.25 -12.26
C HIS A 121 7.73 4.82 -11.89
N VAL A 122 7.71 6.08 -11.40
CA VAL A 122 6.48 6.84 -11.15
C VAL A 122 6.50 8.11 -11.99
N ASP A 123 5.46 8.34 -12.80
CA ASP A 123 5.35 9.58 -13.55
C ASP A 123 4.77 10.70 -12.67
N THR A 124 3.64 10.45 -12.04
CA THR A 124 2.98 11.44 -11.17
C THR A 124 2.60 10.83 -9.82
N GLU A 125 3.04 11.46 -8.72
CA GLU A 125 2.58 11.16 -7.37
C GLU A 125 1.49 12.14 -6.93
N TYR A 126 0.34 11.61 -6.51
CA TYR A 126 -0.76 12.35 -5.90
C TYR A 126 -0.77 12.11 -4.39
N LEU A 127 -0.55 13.16 -3.61
CA LEU A 127 -0.46 13.11 -2.16
C LEU A 127 -1.72 13.71 -1.53
N TYR A 128 -2.60 12.87 -0.98
CA TYR A 128 -3.84 13.29 -0.32
C TYR A 128 -3.63 13.33 1.20
N ALA A 129 -3.69 14.53 1.79
CA ALA A 129 -3.45 14.73 3.22
C ALA A 129 -4.66 15.32 3.93
N HIS A 130 -4.99 14.78 5.10
CA HIS A 130 -6.10 15.20 5.94
C HIS A 130 -5.59 15.75 7.29
N GLY A 131 -6.37 16.60 7.92
CA GLY A 131 -6.06 17.14 9.25
C GLY A 131 -4.77 17.96 9.25
N ASP A 132 -3.97 17.77 10.27
CA ASP A 132 -2.68 18.40 10.50
C ASP A 132 -1.49 17.57 9.98
N GLN A 133 -1.73 16.66 9.04
CA GLN A 133 -0.69 15.80 8.50
C GLN A 133 0.44 16.61 7.87
N ARG A 134 1.65 16.24 8.27
CA ARG A 134 2.88 16.72 7.66
C ARG A 134 3.48 15.61 6.81
N CYS A 135 3.69 15.92 5.55
CA CYS A 135 4.38 15.03 4.63
C CYS A 135 5.76 15.63 4.34
N THR A 136 6.80 14.82 4.50
CA THR A 136 8.15 15.16 4.02
C THR A 136 8.46 14.23 2.86
N LEU A 137 8.59 14.79 1.68
CA LEU A 137 9.02 14.08 0.48
C LEU A 137 10.51 14.32 0.28
N GLU A 138 11.32 13.33 0.61
CA GLU A 138 12.75 13.37 0.38
C GLU A 138 13.11 12.57 -0.87
N ASN A 139 13.92 13.17 -1.75
CA ASN A 139 14.40 12.53 -2.97
C ASN A 139 13.28 12.08 -3.92
N GLY A 140 12.29 12.95 -4.12
CA GLY A 140 11.18 12.65 -5.02
C GLY A 140 11.64 12.09 -6.36
N GLU A 141 11.17 10.88 -6.65
CA GLU A 141 11.63 10.06 -7.76
C GLU A 141 10.56 9.94 -8.85
N CYS A 142 9.72 10.96 -8.92
CA CYS A 142 8.65 11.14 -9.90
C CYS A 142 8.89 12.43 -10.70
N ARG A 143 8.35 12.49 -11.89
CA ARG A 143 8.40 13.71 -12.72
C ARG A 143 7.54 14.84 -12.16
N GLN A 144 6.42 14.49 -11.52
CA GLN A 144 5.47 15.45 -10.99
C GLN A 144 4.93 15.00 -9.62
N VAL A 145 4.83 15.95 -8.70
CA VAL A 145 4.09 15.80 -7.43
C VAL A 145 2.84 16.67 -7.49
N VAL A 146 1.69 16.08 -7.21
CA VAL A 146 0.41 16.78 -7.07
C VAL A 146 -0.01 16.74 -5.60
N TRP A 147 0.11 17.87 -4.92
CA TRP A 147 -0.33 18.03 -3.55
C TRP A 147 -1.82 18.34 -3.48
N MET A 148 -2.57 17.50 -2.78
CA MET A 148 -4.02 17.57 -2.65
C MET A 148 -4.41 17.64 -1.16
N PRO A 149 -4.21 18.81 -0.50
CA PRO A 149 -4.59 18.98 0.89
C PRO A 149 -6.12 18.87 1.02
N GLN A 150 -6.57 17.99 1.89
CA GLN A 150 -8.00 17.83 2.23
C GLN A 150 -8.39 18.68 3.45
N SER A 151 -7.42 19.38 4.03
CA SER A 151 -7.62 20.38 5.09
C SER A 151 -6.59 21.50 4.97
N LYS A 152 -6.93 22.65 5.54
CA LYS A 152 -6.04 23.83 5.58
C LYS A 152 -4.78 23.66 6.45
N ASP A 153 -4.81 22.68 7.35
CA ASP A 153 -3.74 22.45 8.33
C ASP A 153 -2.71 21.40 7.81
N ALA A 154 -3.00 20.77 6.68
CA ALA A 154 -2.06 19.85 6.04
C ALA A 154 -0.88 20.60 5.42
N SER A 155 0.34 20.11 5.63
CA SER A 155 1.57 20.73 5.12
C SER A 155 2.47 19.73 4.39
N LEU A 156 3.17 20.21 3.37
CA LEU A 156 4.13 19.44 2.58
C LEU A 156 5.49 20.13 2.64
N ASP A 157 6.49 19.39 3.11
CA ASP A 157 7.91 19.79 3.03
C ASP A 157 8.60 18.92 1.97
N ILE A 158 9.16 19.54 0.95
CA ILE A 158 9.75 18.84 -0.21
C ILE A 158 11.25 19.11 -0.25
N LYS A 159 12.03 18.04 -0.23
CA LYS A 159 13.47 18.06 -0.45
C LYS A 159 13.81 17.14 -1.64
N LEU A 160 13.86 17.71 -2.83
CA LEU A 160 14.14 16.96 -4.05
C LEU A 160 15.64 16.96 -4.36
N LYS A 161 16.17 15.82 -4.78
CA LYS A 161 17.52 15.73 -5.36
C LYS A 161 17.54 16.20 -6.80
N GLU A 162 16.47 15.97 -7.53
CA GLU A 162 16.29 16.36 -8.92
C GLU A 162 15.08 17.28 -9.06
N ALA A 163 15.07 18.08 -10.11
CA ALA A 163 13.97 18.98 -10.36
C ALA A 163 12.70 18.21 -10.75
N ALA A 164 11.62 18.45 -10.02
CA ALA A 164 10.28 17.95 -10.35
C ALA A 164 9.28 19.11 -10.39
N THR A 165 8.16 18.90 -11.07
CA THR A 165 7.06 19.83 -11.07
C THR A 165 6.18 19.59 -9.85
N VAL A 166 5.92 20.63 -9.06
CA VAL A 166 4.99 20.56 -7.93
C VAL A 166 3.72 21.33 -8.28
N VAL A 167 2.58 20.65 -8.17
CA VAL A 167 1.26 21.25 -8.41
C VAL A 167 0.45 21.15 -7.13
N VAL A 168 -0.13 22.27 -6.71
CA VAL A 168 -1.07 22.31 -5.56
C VAL A 168 -2.49 22.47 -6.12
N LYS A 169 -3.41 21.61 -5.69
CA LYS A 169 -4.83 21.62 -6.11
C LYS A 169 -5.76 21.71 -4.93
#